data_84f7127ed3fd74e5c39133a8cbdc703c
#
_entry.id   84f7127ed3fd74e5c39133a8cbdc703c
#
_cell.length_a   1.000
_cell.length_b   1.000
_cell.length_c   1.000
_cell.angle_alpha   90.00
_cell.angle_beta   90.00
_cell.angle_gamma   90.00
#
_symmetry.space_group_name_H-M   'P 1'
#
loop_
_entity.id
_entity.type
_entity.pdbx_description
1 polymer ?
#
loop_
_entity_poly.entity_id
_entity_poly.type
_entity_poly.pdbx_seq_one_letter_code
_entity_poly.pdbx_strand_id
1 'polypeptide(L)'
;MDLRELQQPLKDSYRKDATRAQITLTAHGGEAGAPVTCSVDLGRALYEAQAHPGVGGPGTGACSGDLLLGALAACAQLTCQMVASSMGLETTRIEALVEGDLDLRGTLGLDPEVGAGFSAIRLRLDVDAPGASEDELDALARKTERYCTVLQTLTSPPAVSVERGGAAGRGG
;
A
#
# COMPACT_ATOMS: atom_id res chain seq x y z
N MET A 1 19.20 -17.07 -4.87
CA MET A 1 19.46 -15.84 -5.68
C MET A 1 19.62 -14.73 -4.67
N ASP A 2 20.79 -14.11 -4.62
CA ASP A 2 21.08 -13.04 -3.67
C ASP A 2 20.39 -11.73 -4.12
N LEU A 3 19.55 -11.19 -3.26
CA LEU A 3 18.84 -9.93 -3.53
C LEU A 3 19.81 -8.74 -3.75
N ARG A 4 20.97 -8.75 -3.06
CA ARG A 4 22.01 -7.73 -3.25
C ARG A 4 22.58 -7.77 -4.67
N GLU A 5 22.85 -8.97 -5.21
CA GLU A 5 23.33 -9.14 -6.57
C GLU A 5 22.33 -8.64 -7.61
N LEU A 6 21.03 -8.87 -7.38
CA LEU A 6 19.97 -8.37 -8.27
C LEU A 6 19.83 -6.86 -8.22
N GLN A 7 19.95 -6.25 -7.05
CA GLN A 7 19.76 -4.81 -6.89
C GLN A 7 20.98 -3.98 -7.28
N GLN A 8 22.18 -4.52 -7.21
CA GLN A 8 23.41 -3.75 -7.45
C GLN A 8 23.45 -3.10 -8.84
N PRO A 9 23.16 -3.81 -9.95
CA PRO A 9 23.13 -3.19 -11.29
C PRO A 9 22.09 -2.08 -11.41
N LEU A 10 20.94 -2.23 -10.75
CA LEU A 10 19.88 -1.20 -10.73
C LEU A 10 20.35 0.03 -9.98
N LYS A 11 20.92 -0.13 -8.79
CA LYS A 11 21.48 0.96 -7.99
C LYS A 11 22.56 1.72 -8.75
N ASP A 12 23.43 1.04 -9.44
CA ASP A 12 24.51 1.66 -10.23
C ASP A 12 23.95 2.41 -11.45
N SER A 13 22.92 1.86 -12.08
CA SER A 13 22.20 2.54 -13.16
C SER A 13 21.52 3.83 -12.68
N TYR A 14 20.83 3.80 -11.54
CA TYR A 14 20.11 4.94 -10.98
C TYR A 14 21.05 6.05 -10.46
N ARG A 15 22.23 5.68 -9.97
CA ARG A 15 23.27 6.66 -9.60
C ARG A 15 23.83 7.39 -10.81
N LYS A 16 23.93 6.73 -11.97
CA LYS A 16 24.42 7.34 -13.21
C LYS A 16 23.37 8.22 -13.88
N ASP A 17 22.11 7.83 -13.77
CA ASP A 17 20.99 8.52 -14.41
C ASP A 17 19.72 8.38 -13.54
N ALA A 18 19.40 9.43 -12.80
CA ALA A 18 18.25 9.46 -11.89
C ALA A 18 16.90 9.29 -12.62
N THR A 19 16.82 9.61 -13.91
CA THR A 19 15.57 9.47 -14.67
C THR A 19 15.17 8.00 -14.83
N ARG A 20 16.13 7.09 -14.81
CA ARG A 20 15.89 5.64 -14.90
C ARG A 20 15.26 5.05 -13.64
N ALA A 21 15.30 5.79 -12.53
CA ALA A 21 14.62 5.40 -11.28
C ALA A 21 13.16 5.88 -11.23
N GLN A 22 12.73 6.71 -12.18
CA GLN A 22 11.37 7.24 -12.22
C GLN A 22 10.45 6.25 -12.93
N ILE A 23 9.37 5.84 -12.23
CA ILE A 23 8.35 4.96 -12.79
C ILE A 23 6.96 5.55 -12.53
N THR A 24 6.02 5.23 -13.40
CA THR A 24 4.59 5.50 -13.20
C THR A 24 3.88 4.15 -13.02
N LEU A 25 3.14 4.03 -11.94
CA LEU A 25 2.25 2.90 -11.71
C LEU A 25 0.82 3.35 -12.03
N THR A 26 0.06 2.47 -12.65
CA THR A 26 -1.32 2.76 -13.05
C THR A 26 -2.25 1.71 -12.48
N ALA A 27 -3.41 2.14 -11.99
CA ALA A 27 -4.52 1.28 -11.64
C ALA A 27 -5.79 1.81 -12.31
N HIS A 28 -6.67 0.92 -12.75
CA HIS A 28 -7.92 1.25 -13.40
C HIS A 28 -9.09 0.52 -12.72
N GLY A 29 -10.11 1.28 -12.32
CA GLY A 29 -11.36 0.75 -11.77
C GLY A 29 -12.46 0.76 -12.81
N GLY A 30 -13.21 -0.32 -12.92
CA GLY A 30 -14.38 -0.45 -13.81
C GLY A 30 -15.56 -1.09 -13.08
N GLU A 31 -16.78 -0.91 -13.58
CA GLU A 31 -17.97 -1.56 -13.03
C GLU A 31 -17.85 -3.08 -13.14
N ALA A 32 -18.22 -3.80 -12.06
CA ALA A 32 -18.41 -5.25 -12.06
C ALA A 32 -19.92 -5.60 -12.07
N GLY A 33 -20.25 -6.84 -12.40
CA GLY A 33 -21.62 -7.25 -12.71
C GLY A 33 -22.64 -7.25 -11.56
N ALA A 34 -22.25 -6.90 -10.33
CA ALA A 34 -23.14 -6.83 -9.17
C ALA A 34 -23.20 -5.38 -8.62
N PRO A 35 -24.30 -4.97 -7.94
CA PRO A 35 -24.39 -3.67 -7.30
C PRO A 35 -23.25 -3.43 -6.31
N VAL A 36 -22.72 -2.19 -6.27
CA VAL A 36 -21.64 -1.72 -5.37
C VAL A 36 -20.38 -2.59 -5.38
N THR A 37 -20.05 -3.14 -6.56
CA THR A 37 -18.82 -3.89 -6.84
C THR A 37 -18.05 -3.25 -8.00
N CYS A 38 -16.74 -3.39 -8.00
CA CYS A 38 -15.89 -2.97 -9.11
C CYS A 38 -14.76 -3.96 -9.35
N SER A 39 -14.26 -3.99 -10.57
CA SER A 39 -12.97 -4.61 -10.89
C SER A 39 -11.88 -3.57 -10.79
N VAL A 40 -10.72 -3.93 -10.23
CA VAL A 40 -9.54 -3.07 -10.14
C VAL A 40 -8.40 -3.75 -10.88
N ASP A 41 -7.98 -3.17 -12.00
CA ASP A 41 -6.82 -3.60 -12.78
C ASP A 41 -5.58 -2.86 -12.24
N LEU A 42 -4.61 -3.62 -11.76
CA LEU A 42 -3.33 -3.13 -11.24
C LEU A 42 -2.20 -3.33 -12.26
N GLY A 43 -2.53 -3.53 -13.55
CA GLY A 43 -1.58 -3.76 -14.63
C GLY A 43 -1.01 -5.18 -14.70
N ARG A 44 -1.05 -5.96 -13.61
CA ARG A 44 -0.57 -7.36 -13.55
C ARG A 44 -1.52 -8.29 -12.81
N ALA A 45 -2.52 -7.76 -12.15
CA ALA A 45 -3.53 -8.52 -11.43
C ALA A 45 -4.85 -7.76 -11.44
N LEU A 46 -5.95 -8.50 -11.57
CA LEU A 46 -7.31 -8.00 -11.48
C LEU A 46 -7.89 -8.41 -10.12
N TYR A 47 -8.43 -7.45 -9.40
CA TYR A 47 -9.14 -7.66 -8.13
C TYR A 47 -10.58 -7.20 -8.25
N GLU A 48 -11.51 -7.95 -7.64
CA GLU A 48 -12.86 -7.49 -7.41
C GLU A 48 -12.95 -6.86 -6.02
N ALA A 49 -13.31 -5.59 -5.96
CA ALA A 49 -13.52 -4.87 -4.71
C ALA A 49 -15.02 -4.55 -4.55
N GLN A 50 -15.46 -4.57 -3.29
CA GLN A 50 -16.85 -4.37 -2.91
C GLN A 50 -16.95 -3.23 -1.89
N ALA A 51 -18.13 -2.64 -1.76
CA ALA A 51 -18.39 -1.76 -0.63
C ALA A 51 -18.39 -2.57 0.67
N HIS A 52 -17.93 -1.95 1.76
CA HIS A 52 -17.98 -2.56 3.08
C HIS A 52 -19.43 -2.83 3.52
N PRO A 53 -19.75 -3.92 4.23
CA PRO A 53 -21.11 -4.20 4.73
C PRO A 53 -21.74 -3.04 5.49
N GLY A 54 -20.96 -2.30 6.27
CA GLY A 54 -21.41 -1.13 7.00
C GLY A 54 -21.91 0.03 6.14
N VAL A 55 -21.66 0.01 4.82
CA VAL A 55 -22.20 0.97 3.84
C VAL A 55 -23.06 0.27 2.77
N GLY A 56 -23.55 -0.93 3.06
CA GLY A 56 -24.50 -1.66 2.23
C GLY A 56 -23.86 -2.61 1.22
N GLY A 57 -22.57 -2.90 1.33
CA GLY A 57 -21.92 -3.91 0.50
C GLY A 57 -22.24 -5.34 0.91
N PRO A 58 -22.01 -6.34 0.04
CA PRO A 58 -22.37 -7.74 0.27
C PRO A 58 -21.47 -8.45 1.30
N GLY A 59 -20.25 -7.96 1.55
CA GLY A 59 -19.33 -8.53 2.53
C GLY A 59 -18.68 -9.86 2.13
N THR A 60 -18.67 -10.18 0.86
CA THR A 60 -18.08 -11.43 0.32
C THR A 60 -16.67 -11.23 -0.25
N GLY A 61 -16.20 -10.00 -0.34
CA GLY A 61 -14.87 -9.63 -0.84
C GLY A 61 -14.32 -8.42 -0.10
N ALA A 62 -13.08 -8.08 -0.43
CA ALA A 62 -12.38 -6.94 0.16
C ALA A 62 -13.02 -5.60 -0.24
N CYS A 63 -13.08 -4.65 0.68
CA CYS A 63 -13.44 -3.28 0.35
C CYS A 63 -12.19 -2.45 -0.02
N SER A 64 -12.39 -1.23 -0.53
CA SER A 64 -11.28 -0.33 -0.88
C SER A 64 -10.40 0.02 0.33
N GLY A 65 -10.98 0.08 1.53
CA GLY A 65 -10.22 0.25 2.77
C GLY A 65 -9.29 -0.91 3.03
N ASP A 66 -9.76 -2.16 2.88
CA ASP A 66 -8.94 -3.36 3.01
C ASP A 66 -7.78 -3.36 2.01
N LEU A 67 -8.04 -2.93 0.75
CA LEU A 67 -7.00 -2.84 -0.28
C LEU A 67 -5.92 -1.82 0.09
N LEU A 68 -6.29 -0.68 0.67
CA LEU A 68 -5.32 0.32 1.13
C LEU A 68 -4.46 -0.22 2.28
N LEU A 69 -5.09 -0.84 3.29
CA LEU A 69 -4.37 -1.46 4.41
C LEU A 69 -3.52 -2.63 3.93
N GLY A 70 -4.03 -3.44 3.00
CA GLY A 70 -3.30 -4.53 2.36
C GLY A 70 -2.08 -4.04 1.57
N ALA A 71 -2.20 -2.91 0.86
CA ALA A 71 -1.06 -2.30 0.18
C ALA A 71 0.03 -1.86 1.16
N LEU A 72 -0.35 -1.28 2.30
CA LEU A 72 0.60 -0.92 3.36
C LEU A 72 1.25 -2.15 3.97
N ALA A 73 0.48 -3.18 4.29
CA ALA A 73 1.01 -4.43 4.85
C ALA A 73 2.02 -5.08 3.90
N ALA A 74 1.68 -5.23 2.62
CA ALA A 74 2.56 -5.80 1.61
C ALA A 74 3.84 -4.97 1.43
N CYS A 75 3.73 -3.64 1.36
CA CYS A 75 4.89 -2.76 1.19
C CYS A 75 5.82 -2.82 2.41
N ALA A 76 5.26 -2.76 3.64
CA ALA A 76 6.04 -2.84 4.86
C ALA A 76 6.75 -4.20 5.00
N GLN A 77 6.04 -5.30 4.73
CA GLN A 77 6.59 -6.65 4.72
C GLN A 77 7.79 -6.77 3.78
N LEU A 78 7.62 -6.40 2.51
CA LEU A 78 8.67 -6.49 1.50
C LEU A 78 9.85 -5.56 1.81
N THR A 79 9.55 -4.34 2.28
CA THR A 79 10.59 -3.37 2.66
C THR A 79 11.41 -3.90 3.84
N CYS A 80 10.76 -4.48 4.85
CA CYS A 80 11.45 -5.05 6.01
C CYS A 80 12.40 -6.19 5.58
N GLN A 81 11.94 -7.10 4.70
CA GLN A 81 12.79 -8.16 4.15
C GLN A 81 14.01 -7.61 3.39
N MET A 82 13.81 -6.60 2.55
CA MET A 82 14.90 -5.96 1.80
C MET A 82 15.91 -5.27 2.72
N VAL A 83 15.42 -4.58 3.75
CA VAL A 83 16.28 -3.90 4.73
C VAL A 83 17.03 -4.92 5.58
N ALA A 84 16.38 -5.95 6.09
CA ALA A 84 17.02 -7.03 6.85
C ALA A 84 18.16 -7.68 6.04
N SER A 85 17.89 -8.04 4.79
CA SER A 85 18.90 -8.54 3.86
C SER A 85 20.07 -7.58 3.67
N SER A 86 19.77 -6.28 3.50
CA SER A 86 20.78 -5.21 3.36
C SER A 86 21.64 -5.03 4.61
N MET A 87 21.07 -5.24 5.79
CA MET A 87 21.78 -5.20 7.07
C MET A 87 22.55 -6.48 7.38
N GLY A 88 22.34 -7.56 6.63
CA GLY A 88 22.92 -8.87 6.87
C GLY A 88 22.27 -9.64 8.02
N LEU A 89 21.05 -9.29 8.39
CA LEU A 89 20.29 -9.97 9.40
C LEU A 89 19.66 -11.24 8.84
N GLU A 90 19.85 -12.35 9.53
CA GLU A 90 19.15 -13.60 9.25
C GLU A 90 17.80 -13.56 9.97
N THR A 91 16.73 -13.56 9.19
CA THR A 91 15.36 -13.54 9.71
C THR A 91 14.68 -14.87 9.44
N THR A 92 14.01 -15.45 10.43
CA THR A 92 13.20 -16.67 10.30
C THR A 92 11.74 -16.34 10.00
N ARG A 93 11.27 -15.15 10.45
CA ARG A 93 9.91 -14.68 10.22
C ARG A 93 9.88 -13.16 10.24
N ILE A 94 9.12 -12.60 9.31
CA ILE A 94 8.72 -11.19 9.30
C ILE A 94 7.23 -11.16 9.01
N GLU A 95 6.44 -10.52 9.85
CA GLU A 95 5.01 -10.32 9.67
C GLU A 95 4.65 -8.85 9.83
N ALA A 96 3.77 -8.35 8.97
CA ALA A 96 3.22 -7.00 9.04
C ALA A 96 1.72 -7.07 9.28
N LEU A 97 1.26 -6.53 10.40
CA LEU A 97 -0.16 -6.35 10.71
C LEU A 97 -0.50 -4.87 10.57
N VAL A 98 -1.55 -4.58 9.81
CA VAL A 98 -2.06 -3.21 9.62
C VAL A 98 -3.53 -3.15 10.03
N GLU A 99 -3.84 -2.18 10.88
CA GLU A 99 -5.21 -1.90 11.33
C GLU A 99 -5.55 -0.44 11.02
N GLY A 100 -6.81 -0.18 10.70
CA GLY A 100 -7.31 1.17 10.44
C GLY A 100 -8.67 1.42 11.05
N ASP A 101 -8.85 2.57 11.69
CA ASP A 101 -10.12 3.00 12.29
C ASP A 101 -10.87 3.92 11.33
N LEU A 102 -12.14 3.65 11.11
CA LEU A 102 -12.99 4.36 10.18
C LEU A 102 -14.35 4.65 10.81
N ASP A 103 -14.83 5.90 10.71
CA ASP A 103 -16.18 6.27 11.10
C ASP A 103 -17.08 6.36 9.86
N LEU A 104 -17.97 5.39 9.72
CA LEU A 104 -18.85 5.28 8.54
C LEU A 104 -19.88 6.41 8.41
N ARG A 105 -20.09 7.22 9.46
CA ARG A 105 -20.95 8.42 9.35
C ARG A 105 -20.37 9.42 8.36
N GLY A 106 -19.04 9.58 8.34
CA GLY A 106 -18.37 10.42 7.34
C GLY A 106 -18.50 9.87 5.93
N THR A 107 -18.27 8.55 5.75
CA THR A 107 -18.40 7.88 4.45
C THR A 107 -19.82 7.97 3.89
N LEU A 108 -20.84 7.89 4.75
CA LEU A 108 -22.27 7.98 4.37
C LEU A 108 -22.79 9.41 4.30
N GLY A 109 -21.98 10.41 4.62
CA GLY A 109 -22.40 11.83 4.64
C GLY A 109 -23.45 12.16 5.70
N LEU A 110 -23.48 11.43 6.81
CA LEU A 110 -24.45 11.61 7.90
C LEU A 110 -24.04 12.71 8.88
N ASP A 111 -22.74 13.01 8.95
CA ASP A 111 -22.18 13.99 9.85
C ASP A 111 -21.06 14.77 9.12
N PRO A 112 -21.24 16.05 8.81
CA PRO A 112 -20.28 16.85 8.07
C PRO A 112 -18.97 17.11 8.84
N GLU A 113 -18.97 16.95 10.17
CA GLU A 113 -17.78 17.11 11.01
C GLU A 113 -16.91 15.84 11.04
N VAL A 114 -17.43 14.73 10.50
CA VAL A 114 -16.72 13.45 10.45
C VAL A 114 -16.09 13.25 9.09
N GLY A 115 -14.76 13.09 9.04
CA GLY A 115 -14.03 12.77 7.80
C GLY A 115 -14.40 11.39 7.25
N ALA A 116 -14.43 11.27 5.92
CA ALA A 116 -14.72 10.00 5.24
C ALA A 116 -13.52 9.02 5.22
N GLY A 117 -12.31 9.49 5.54
CA GLY A 117 -11.09 8.68 5.55
C GLY A 117 -10.82 7.99 6.89
N PHE A 118 -9.76 7.20 6.94
CA PHE A 118 -9.30 6.61 8.19
C PHE A 118 -8.92 7.70 9.20
N SER A 119 -9.40 7.57 10.43
CA SER A 119 -9.03 8.44 11.55
C SER A 119 -7.69 8.04 12.18
N ALA A 120 -7.32 6.76 12.08
CA ALA A 120 -6.02 6.23 12.48
C ALA A 120 -5.66 5.00 11.65
N ILE A 121 -4.36 4.82 11.39
CA ILE A 121 -3.78 3.60 10.82
C ILE A 121 -2.60 3.20 11.71
N ARG A 122 -2.51 1.92 12.04
CA ARG A 122 -1.46 1.33 12.87
C ARG A 122 -0.79 0.21 12.09
N LEU A 123 0.54 0.27 12.01
CA LEU A 123 1.38 -0.79 11.45
C LEU A 123 2.19 -1.42 12.58
N ARG A 124 2.11 -2.73 12.74
CA ARG A 124 2.97 -3.52 13.59
C ARG A 124 3.82 -4.46 12.74
N LEU A 125 5.12 -4.49 13.03
CA LEU A 125 6.08 -5.42 12.45
C LEU A 125 6.53 -6.40 13.52
N ASP A 126 6.28 -7.66 13.31
CA ASP A 126 6.77 -8.75 14.15
C ASP A 126 7.93 -9.42 13.39
N VAL A 127 9.13 -9.35 13.96
CA VAL A 127 10.36 -9.86 13.34
C VAL A 127 11.02 -10.87 14.27
N ASP A 128 11.23 -12.07 13.76
CA ASP A 128 12.03 -13.10 14.41
C ASP A 128 13.39 -13.22 13.67
N ALA A 129 14.44 -12.78 14.35
CA ALA A 129 15.80 -12.76 13.82
C ALA A 129 16.76 -13.28 14.91
N PRO A 130 16.96 -14.61 15.01
CA PRO A 130 17.84 -15.21 16.00
C PRO A 130 19.28 -14.66 15.88
N GLY A 131 19.80 -14.11 16.99
CA GLY A 131 21.14 -13.52 17.05
C GLY A 131 21.21 -12.02 16.73
N ALA A 132 20.11 -11.38 16.32
CA ALA A 132 20.03 -9.93 16.22
C ALA A 132 19.89 -9.28 17.62
N SER A 133 20.59 -8.19 17.85
CA SER A 133 20.42 -7.36 19.04
C SER A 133 19.17 -6.47 18.93
N GLU A 134 18.66 -5.99 20.06
CA GLU A 134 17.56 -5.01 20.10
C GLU A 134 17.87 -3.75 19.29
N ASP A 135 19.10 -3.25 19.34
CA ASP A 135 19.54 -2.08 18.56
C ASP A 135 19.46 -2.33 17.04
N GLU A 136 19.76 -3.55 16.60
CA GLU A 136 19.64 -3.95 15.19
C GLU A 136 18.17 -4.10 14.77
N LEU A 137 17.32 -4.66 15.63
CA LEU A 137 15.88 -4.75 15.39
C LEU A 137 15.23 -3.36 15.34
N ASP A 138 15.59 -2.47 16.24
CA ASP A 138 15.18 -1.07 16.22
C ASP A 138 15.66 -0.34 14.95
N ALA A 139 16.90 -0.58 14.54
CA ALA A 139 17.42 0.00 13.31
C ALA A 139 16.71 -0.55 12.08
N LEU A 140 16.34 -1.82 12.07
CA LEU A 140 15.53 -2.46 11.02
C LEU A 140 14.15 -1.80 10.93
N ALA A 141 13.46 -1.62 12.07
CA ALA A 141 12.14 -0.98 12.12
C ALA A 141 12.20 0.46 11.59
N ARG A 142 13.13 1.29 12.09
CA ARG A 142 13.30 2.68 11.62
C ARG A 142 13.62 2.78 10.13
N LYS A 143 14.44 1.88 9.59
CA LYS A 143 14.76 1.86 8.16
C LYS A 143 13.56 1.37 7.33
N THR A 144 12.81 0.39 7.82
CA THR A 144 11.58 -0.07 7.19
C THR A 144 10.57 1.07 7.09
N GLU A 145 10.35 1.80 8.18
CA GLU A 145 9.50 3.00 8.19
C GLU A 145 9.98 4.03 7.14
N ARG A 146 11.26 4.31 7.12
CA ARG A 146 11.85 5.31 6.20
C ARG A 146 11.71 4.94 4.73
N TYR A 147 11.80 3.66 4.38
CA TYR A 147 11.86 3.21 2.99
C TYR A 147 10.57 2.56 2.49
N CYS A 148 9.56 2.38 3.35
CA CYS A 148 8.25 1.89 2.94
C CYS A 148 7.50 2.96 2.15
N THR A 149 7.42 2.78 0.83
CA THR A 149 6.80 3.76 -0.08
C THR A 149 5.36 4.08 0.30
N VAL A 150 4.55 3.06 0.64
CA VAL A 150 3.14 3.28 1.00
C VAL A 150 3.04 4.03 2.33
N LEU A 151 3.84 3.65 3.34
CA LEU A 151 3.85 4.36 4.63
C LEU A 151 4.28 5.83 4.45
N GLN A 152 5.35 6.08 3.70
CA GLN A 152 5.80 7.45 3.41
C GLN A 152 4.75 8.26 2.65
N THR A 153 4.02 7.63 1.72
CA THR A 153 2.90 8.29 1.02
C THR A 153 1.76 8.67 1.97
N LEU A 154 1.46 7.84 2.97
CA LEU A 154 0.40 8.11 3.96
C LEU A 154 0.81 9.18 4.97
N THR A 155 2.08 9.20 5.40
CA THR A 155 2.58 10.15 6.42
C THR A 155 3.01 11.50 5.84
N SER A 156 3.38 11.53 4.55
CA SER A 156 3.76 12.73 3.80
C SER A 156 3.07 12.69 2.44
N PRO A 157 1.74 12.93 2.41
CA PRO A 157 0.94 12.72 1.21
C PRO A 157 1.36 13.66 0.07
N PRO A 158 1.47 13.15 -1.17
CA PRO A 158 1.70 13.98 -2.35
C PRO A 158 0.48 14.82 -2.67
N ALA A 159 0.63 15.82 -3.53
CA ALA A 159 -0.50 16.54 -4.07
C ALA A 159 -1.39 15.57 -4.88
N VAL A 160 -2.68 15.59 -4.60
CA VAL A 160 -3.69 14.79 -5.31
C VAL A 160 -4.59 15.74 -6.12
N SER A 161 -4.75 15.45 -7.41
CA SER A 161 -5.70 16.15 -8.27
C SER A 161 -6.81 15.21 -8.71
N VAL A 162 -8.03 15.75 -8.82
CA VAL A 162 -9.20 15.03 -9.32
C VAL A 162 -9.74 15.78 -10.52
N GLU A 163 -9.81 15.09 -11.67
CA GLU A 163 -10.36 15.64 -12.89
C GLU A 163 -11.63 14.88 -13.28
N ARG A 164 -12.66 15.63 -13.68
CA ARG A 164 -13.86 15.05 -14.27
C ARG A 164 -13.57 14.74 -15.75
N GLY A 165 -13.55 13.48 -16.12
CA GLY A 165 -13.53 13.09 -17.54
C GLY A 165 -14.79 13.62 -18.26
N GLY A 166 -14.61 14.21 -19.45
CA GLY A 166 -15.72 14.53 -20.34
C GLY A 166 -16.33 13.25 -20.93
N ALA A 167 -17.63 13.23 -21.21
CA ALA A 167 -18.22 12.20 -22.05
C ALA A 167 -17.48 12.22 -23.41
N ALA A 168 -16.70 11.18 -23.72
CA ALA A 168 -16.18 11.02 -25.07
C ALA A 168 -17.39 11.04 -26.01
N GLY A 169 -17.42 12.05 -26.93
CA GLY A 169 -18.51 12.17 -27.87
C GLY A 169 -18.70 10.84 -28.58
N ARG A 170 -19.90 10.29 -28.49
CA ARG A 170 -20.34 9.22 -29.36
C ARG A 170 -20.43 9.85 -30.74
N GLY A 171 -19.34 9.85 -31.47
CA GLY A 171 -19.33 10.11 -32.91
C GLY A 171 -20.07 8.97 -33.58
N GLY A 172 -21.06 9.32 -34.33
CA GLY A 172 -21.95 8.44 -35.10
C GLY A 172 -21.26 7.64 -36.21
#